data_1c1f74206dff60b4e137560098b607c2
#
_entry.id   1c1f74206dff60b4e137560098b607c2
#
_cell.length_a   1.000
_cell.length_b   1.000
_cell.length_c   1.000
_cell.angle_alpha   90.00
_cell.angle_beta   90.00
_cell.angle_gamma   90.00
#
_symmetry.space_group_name_H-M   'P 1'
#
loop_
_entity.id
_entity.type
_entity.pdbx_description
1 polymer ?
#
loop_
_entity_poly.entity_id
_entity_poly.type
_entity_poly.pdbx_seq_one_letter_code
_entity_poly.pdbx_strand_id
1 'polypeptide(L)'
;AISLRTIIRIKKFKIMATNKLLWSSKLIGVFFIMLVCTLSANAQFLRTSYFMEGTHYRQQLNPALTPTKGYFNLPVIGAVNATVGSTSLGYQDIIDIIDDGDDFYTKPDFMNRLKDNNKLNVNFSTEILSAGWYKGKNFWSFNIGLRTDIGANLTKSMFTFLNEMDGIEDNWRNSNYDISNQQLNINAYAEVGLGLSRQINSRLTVGARVKALLGIGNMDLKLNNVAMNASLPSDARISQLQDPAYLSGLGVDDITKLRSEIESYHANLAVDAHLESSFKGLNLKKEDGQDYISDFEFESKDMGIAGYGFGIDLGASYKIMDNLTVSASILDLGFISWSKSSTQIANAKASGIDMKGSDYTSGIDPSDIPAVSYTHLTLPTNSR
;
A
#
# COMPACT_ATOMS: atom_id res chain seq x y z
N ALA A 1 57.16 -31.98 -33.09
CA ALA A 1 55.87 -32.10 -33.77
C ALA A 1 54.74 -32.09 -32.77
N ILE A 2 54.00 -31.01 -32.67
CA ILE A 2 52.81 -30.90 -31.80
C ILE A 2 51.72 -31.81 -32.37
N SER A 3 51.32 -32.80 -31.61
CA SER A 3 50.35 -33.78 -32.03
C SER A 3 48.99 -33.14 -32.39
N LEU A 4 48.39 -33.58 -33.53
CA LEU A 4 47.06 -33.16 -33.99
C LEU A 4 45.98 -33.23 -32.87
N ARG A 5 46.14 -34.18 -31.93
CA ARG A 5 45.29 -34.30 -30.73
C ARG A 5 45.38 -33.12 -29.77
N THR A 6 46.57 -32.48 -29.66
CA THR A 6 46.78 -31.29 -28.80
C THR A 6 46.11 -30.07 -29.40
N ILE A 7 46.17 -29.91 -30.72
CA ILE A 7 45.52 -28.80 -31.43
C ILE A 7 43.98 -28.90 -31.34
N ILE A 8 43.44 -30.12 -31.49
CA ILE A 8 42.01 -30.36 -31.36
C ILE A 8 41.52 -30.12 -29.92
N ARG A 9 42.31 -30.49 -28.90
CA ARG A 9 41.98 -30.17 -27.48
C ARG A 9 41.96 -28.67 -27.18
N ILE A 10 42.93 -27.93 -27.68
CA ILE A 10 43.01 -26.48 -27.50
C ILE A 10 41.86 -25.78 -28.22
N LYS A 11 41.52 -26.18 -29.45
CA LYS A 11 40.34 -25.66 -30.16
C LYS A 11 39.02 -25.99 -29.45
N LYS A 12 38.85 -27.20 -28.92
CA LYS A 12 37.65 -27.61 -28.18
C LYS A 12 37.52 -26.81 -26.85
N PHE A 13 38.64 -26.55 -26.16
CA PHE A 13 38.66 -25.77 -24.92
C PHE A 13 38.35 -24.28 -25.17
N LYS A 14 38.87 -23.73 -26.28
CA LYS A 14 38.60 -22.32 -26.66
C LYS A 14 37.14 -22.13 -27.09
N ILE A 15 36.53 -23.09 -27.81
CA ILE A 15 35.11 -23.07 -28.20
C ILE A 15 34.20 -23.26 -26.98
N MET A 16 34.57 -24.12 -26.02
CA MET A 16 33.79 -24.29 -24.77
C MET A 16 33.88 -23.05 -23.87
N ALA A 17 35.04 -22.39 -23.80
CA ALA A 17 35.21 -21.18 -23.01
C ALA A 17 34.44 -19.98 -23.61
N THR A 18 34.48 -19.83 -24.94
CA THR A 18 33.69 -18.79 -25.63
C THR A 18 32.19 -19.02 -25.55
N ASN A 19 31.74 -20.29 -25.66
CA ASN A 19 30.32 -20.59 -25.50
C ASN A 19 29.82 -20.38 -24.04
N LYS A 20 30.62 -20.71 -23.01
CA LYS A 20 30.27 -20.38 -21.63
C LYS A 20 30.20 -18.87 -21.39
N LEU A 21 31.11 -18.09 -21.98
CA LEU A 21 31.12 -16.63 -21.86
C LEU A 21 29.92 -16.00 -22.58
N LEU A 22 29.56 -16.52 -23.77
CA LEU A 22 28.37 -16.08 -24.53
C LEU A 22 27.06 -16.48 -23.86
N TRP A 23 27.01 -17.64 -23.18
CA TRP A 23 25.84 -18.05 -22.40
C TRP A 23 25.69 -17.20 -21.12
N SER A 24 26.78 -16.89 -20.43
CA SER A 24 26.73 -16.01 -19.25
C SER A 24 26.33 -14.60 -19.61
N SER A 25 26.80 -14.05 -20.73
CA SER A 25 26.40 -12.71 -21.19
C SER A 25 24.92 -12.64 -21.63
N LYS A 26 24.38 -13.72 -22.25
CA LYS A 26 22.96 -13.81 -22.59
C LYS A 26 22.10 -13.98 -21.35
N LEU A 27 22.50 -14.78 -20.36
CA LEU A 27 21.83 -14.93 -19.09
C LEU A 27 21.84 -13.62 -18.28
N ILE A 28 22.96 -12.90 -18.27
CA ILE A 28 23.06 -11.57 -17.66
C ILE A 28 22.15 -10.58 -18.38
N GLY A 29 22.10 -10.62 -19.72
CA GLY A 29 21.20 -9.79 -20.52
C GLY A 29 19.71 -10.09 -20.24
N VAL A 30 19.34 -11.35 -20.17
CA VAL A 30 17.95 -11.78 -19.83
C VAL A 30 17.61 -11.40 -18.38
N PHE A 31 18.54 -11.58 -17.43
CA PHE A 31 18.36 -11.16 -16.05
C PHE A 31 18.20 -9.64 -15.93
N PHE A 32 18.98 -8.89 -16.70
CA PHE A 32 18.87 -7.43 -16.76
C PHE A 32 17.56 -6.96 -17.39
N ILE A 33 17.10 -7.63 -18.45
CA ILE A 33 15.78 -7.36 -19.06
C ILE A 33 14.64 -7.75 -18.10
N MET A 34 14.71 -8.88 -17.41
CA MET A 34 13.76 -9.25 -16.36
C MET A 34 13.76 -8.21 -15.23
N LEU A 35 14.91 -7.77 -14.76
CA LEU A 35 15.03 -6.74 -13.72
C LEU A 35 14.41 -5.41 -14.18
N VAL A 36 14.61 -5.01 -15.44
CA VAL A 36 14.01 -3.79 -16.01
C VAL A 36 12.50 -3.94 -16.20
N CYS A 37 11.99 -5.12 -16.56
CA CYS A 37 10.56 -5.37 -16.74
C CYS A 37 9.78 -5.48 -15.41
N THR A 38 10.44 -5.85 -14.31
CA THR A 38 9.81 -5.88 -12.97
C THR A 38 9.82 -4.53 -12.26
N LEU A 39 10.59 -3.57 -12.78
CA LEU A 39 10.62 -2.20 -12.26
C LEU A 39 9.42 -1.42 -12.84
N SER A 40 8.23 -1.72 -12.37
CA SER A 40 7.16 -0.71 -12.31
C SER A 40 7.63 0.33 -11.29
N ALA A 41 8.61 1.13 -11.70
CA ALA A 41 9.24 2.10 -10.84
C ALA A 41 8.24 3.22 -10.55
N ASN A 42 7.61 3.16 -9.40
CA ASN A 42 6.96 4.30 -8.77
C ASN A 42 8.00 5.35 -8.29
N ALA A 43 9.17 5.38 -8.89
CA ALA A 43 10.22 6.37 -8.65
C ALA A 43 9.86 7.69 -9.33
N GLN A 44 8.79 8.34 -8.89
CA GLN A 44 8.42 9.68 -9.35
C GLN A 44 9.03 10.79 -8.48
N PHE A 45 9.81 10.42 -7.50
CA PHE A 45 10.53 11.35 -6.64
C PHE A 45 11.52 12.18 -7.46
N LEU A 46 11.42 13.50 -7.37
CA LEU A 46 12.43 14.45 -7.80
C LEU A 46 12.83 14.39 -9.30
N ARG A 47 11.96 13.97 -10.21
CA ARG A 47 12.30 13.87 -11.65
C ARG A 47 12.95 15.15 -12.20
N THR A 48 12.44 16.30 -11.80
CA THR A 48 13.00 17.59 -12.19
C THR A 48 14.42 17.77 -11.66
N SER A 49 14.69 17.34 -10.41
CA SER A 49 16.01 17.44 -9.78
C SER A 49 17.07 16.61 -10.48
N TYR A 50 16.68 15.53 -11.20
CA TYR A 50 17.63 14.76 -12.01
C TYR A 50 18.37 15.62 -13.04
N PHE A 51 17.68 16.59 -13.63
CA PHE A 51 18.23 17.48 -14.65
C PHE A 51 18.84 18.76 -14.07
N MET A 52 18.74 18.98 -12.76
CA MET A 52 19.35 20.14 -12.10
C MET A 52 20.83 19.88 -11.83
N GLU A 53 21.66 20.04 -12.88
CA GLU A 53 23.11 19.85 -12.77
C GLU A 53 23.72 20.80 -11.72
N GLY A 54 24.68 20.27 -10.97
CA GLY A 54 25.39 21.03 -9.95
C GLY A 54 24.71 21.01 -8.56
N THR A 55 23.48 20.51 -8.43
CA THR A 55 22.79 20.38 -7.14
C THR A 55 23.04 19.01 -6.50
N HIS A 56 22.98 18.95 -5.18
CA HIS A 56 23.13 17.70 -4.42
C HIS A 56 21.87 16.81 -4.49
N TYR A 57 20.71 17.35 -4.85
CA TYR A 57 19.45 16.60 -4.91
C TYR A 57 19.49 15.43 -5.90
N ARG A 58 20.29 15.52 -6.95
CA ARG A 58 20.51 14.44 -7.93
C ARG A 58 21.04 13.16 -7.29
N GLN A 59 21.82 13.28 -6.20
CA GLN A 59 22.39 12.12 -5.50
C GLN A 59 21.32 11.24 -4.84
N GLN A 60 20.16 11.80 -4.52
CA GLN A 60 19.04 11.01 -4.01
C GLN A 60 18.45 10.09 -5.08
N LEU A 61 18.62 10.44 -6.36
CA LEU A 61 18.18 9.64 -7.50
C LEU A 61 19.26 8.73 -8.07
N ASN A 62 20.51 9.12 -7.92
CA ASN A 62 21.65 8.32 -8.35
C ASN A 62 22.92 8.77 -7.58
N PRO A 63 23.47 7.94 -6.70
CA PRO A 63 24.67 8.30 -5.93
C PRO A 63 25.87 8.69 -6.77
N ALA A 64 25.93 8.30 -8.06
CA ALA A 64 27.03 8.69 -8.96
C ALA A 64 26.90 10.12 -9.52
N LEU A 65 25.75 10.79 -9.36
CA LEU A 65 25.51 12.14 -9.86
C LEU A 65 25.90 13.17 -8.80
N THR A 66 27.21 13.40 -8.66
CA THR A 66 27.77 14.32 -7.67
C THR A 66 27.53 15.79 -8.04
N PRO A 67 27.32 16.69 -7.06
CA PRO A 67 27.30 18.13 -7.31
C PRO A 67 28.68 18.64 -7.71
N THR A 68 28.75 19.84 -8.29
CA THR A 68 30.03 20.44 -8.75
C THR A 68 30.90 20.93 -7.58
N LYS A 69 30.31 21.22 -6.43
CA LYS A 69 30.97 21.73 -5.23
C LYS A 69 30.49 21.03 -3.98
N GLY A 70 31.28 21.11 -2.92
CA GLY A 70 30.80 20.74 -1.58
C GLY A 70 29.63 21.62 -1.15
N TYR A 71 28.78 21.09 -0.28
CA TYR A 71 27.60 21.77 0.22
C TYR A 71 27.34 21.43 1.68
N PHE A 72 26.59 22.31 2.33
CA PHE A 72 26.02 22.09 3.65
C PHE A 72 24.62 22.67 3.66
N ASN A 73 23.65 21.87 4.08
CA ASN A 73 22.23 22.21 4.09
C ASN A 73 21.67 22.07 5.50
N LEU A 74 21.03 23.14 5.98
CA LEU A 74 20.48 23.21 7.33
C LEU A 74 18.99 22.85 7.36
N PRO A 75 18.47 22.45 8.54
CA PRO A 75 17.04 22.26 8.73
C PRO A 75 16.24 23.51 8.31
N VAL A 76 15.00 23.30 7.84
CA VAL A 76 14.05 24.34 7.38
C VAL A 76 14.34 24.89 5.96
N ILE A 77 15.58 24.82 5.47
CA ILE A 77 15.96 25.28 4.11
C ILE A 77 16.14 24.08 3.17
N GLY A 78 16.02 22.86 3.70
CA GLY A 78 16.18 21.62 2.94
C GLY A 78 15.06 21.37 1.94
N ALA A 79 15.31 20.43 1.03
CA ALA A 79 14.30 20.03 0.05
C ALA A 79 13.08 19.41 0.73
N VAL A 80 11.94 19.95 0.43
CA VAL A 80 10.64 19.30 0.68
C VAL A 80 10.11 18.83 -0.66
N ASN A 81 9.76 17.56 -0.73
CA ASN A 81 9.15 16.97 -1.90
C ASN A 81 7.84 16.30 -1.51
N ALA A 82 6.80 16.64 -2.23
CA ALA A 82 5.50 16.00 -2.12
C ALA A 82 5.06 15.58 -3.54
N THR A 83 4.74 14.33 -3.69
CA THR A 83 4.27 13.79 -4.97
C THR A 83 2.97 13.04 -4.74
N VAL A 84 1.98 13.37 -5.55
CA VAL A 84 0.69 12.67 -5.58
C VAL A 84 0.52 12.06 -6.96
N GLY A 85 0.23 10.78 -7.00
CA GLY A 85 -0.09 10.03 -8.21
C GLY A 85 -1.41 9.30 -8.05
N SER A 86 -2.28 9.39 -9.04
CA SER A 86 -3.55 8.66 -9.03
C SER A 86 -3.89 8.15 -10.42
N THR A 87 -4.69 7.08 -10.47
CA THR A 87 -5.20 6.52 -11.73
C THR A 87 -6.48 7.18 -12.22
N SER A 88 -7.16 7.92 -11.37
CA SER A 88 -8.48 8.51 -11.64
C SER A 88 -8.65 9.93 -11.10
N LEU A 89 -7.97 10.27 -10.00
CA LEU A 89 -8.08 11.59 -9.40
C LEU A 89 -7.09 12.56 -10.07
N GLY A 90 -7.60 13.73 -10.46
CA GLY A 90 -6.81 14.82 -11.00
C GLY A 90 -6.40 15.84 -9.92
N TYR A 91 -5.74 16.91 -10.38
CA TYR A 91 -5.33 18.00 -9.48
C TYR A 91 -6.53 18.66 -8.77
N GLN A 92 -7.64 18.85 -9.49
CA GLN A 92 -8.84 19.47 -8.92
C GLN A 92 -9.45 18.61 -7.80
N ASP A 93 -9.48 17.29 -7.99
CA ASP A 93 -10.00 16.38 -6.95
C ASP A 93 -9.21 16.45 -5.66
N ILE A 94 -7.88 16.64 -5.76
CA ILE A 94 -7.01 16.79 -4.59
C ILE A 94 -7.30 18.11 -3.87
N ILE A 95 -7.54 19.19 -4.63
CA ILE A 95 -7.94 20.48 -4.06
C ILE A 95 -9.31 20.36 -3.38
N ASP A 96 -10.28 19.73 -4.03
CA ASP A 96 -11.63 19.51 -3.50
C ASP A 96 -11.57 18.70 -2.19
N ILE A 97 -10.72 17.66 -2.11
CA ILE A 97 -10.50 16.88 -0.88
C ILE A 97 -9.94 17.76 0.26
N ILE A 98 -9.03 18.68 -0.07
CA ILE A 98 -8.41 19.57 0.93
C ILE A 98 -9.39 20.63 1.41
N ASP A 99 -10.15 21.22 0.50
CA ASP A 99 -11.03 22.36 0.77
C ASP A 99 -12.37 21.93 1.39
N ASP A 100 -12.95 20.82 0.94
CA ASP A 100 -14.27 20.34 1.38
C ASP A 100 -14.23 19.30 2.50
N GLY A 101 -13.01 18.81 2.85
CA GLY A 101 -12.84 17.87 3.94
C GLY A 101 -13.66 16.58 3.77
N ASP A 102 -14.59 16.34 4.68
CA ASP A 102 -15.33 15.07 4.75
C ASP A 102 -16.41 14.93 3.65
N ASP A 103 -16.79 16.02 2.95
CA ASP A 103 -17.92 15.99 2.02
C ASP A 103 -17.52 15.88 0.53
N PHE A 104 -16.23 15.76 0.21
CA PHE A 104 -15.76 15.75 -1.19
C PHE A 104 -16.37 14.60 -2.02
N TYR A 105 -16.63 13.45 -1.38
CA TYR A 105 -17.19 12.26 -2.04
C TYR A 105 -18.68 12.36 -2.33
N THR A 106 -19.38 13.38 -1.85
CA THR A 106 -20.80 13.62 -2.18
C THR A 106 -20.98 14.31 -3.52
N LYS A 107 -19.91 14.89 -4.08
CA LYS A 107 -19.96 15.65 -5.34
C LYS A 107 -20.13 14.73 -6.54
N PRO A 108 -21.17 14.95 -7.40
CA PRO A 108 -21.39 14.13 -8.60
C PRO A 108 -20.18 14.11 -9.54
N ASP A 109 -19.50 15.24 -9.71
CA ASP A 109 -18.34 15.34 -10.59
C ASP A 109 -17.17 14.49 -10.12
N PHE A 110 -16.92 14.40 -8.82
CA PHE A 110 -15.95 13.51 -8.22
C PHE A 110 -16.32 12.04 -8.49
N MET A 111 -17.56 11.66 -8.16
CA MET A 111 -18.05 10.29 -8.34
C MET A 111 -18.03 9.82 -9.80
N ASN A 112 -18.27 10.74 -10.77
CA ASN A 112 -18.24 10.40 -12.18
C ASN A 112 -16.82 10.16 -12.72
N ARG A 113 -15.79 10.73 -12.11
CA ARG A 113 -14.39 10.52 -12.48
C ARG A 113 -13.81 9.22 -11.94
N LEU A 114 -14.42 8.64 -10.89
CA LEU A 114 -13.94 7.39 -10.29
C LEU A 114 -14.09 6.21 -11.25
N LYS A 115 -13.06 5.40 -11.29
CA LYS A 115 -13.04 4.06 -11.90
C LYS A 115 -13.48 3.02 -10.87
N ASP A 116 -13.72 1.79 -11.31
CA ASP A 116 -14.04 0.69 -10.40
C ASP A 116 -12.93 0.51 -9.34
N ASN A 117 -11.67 0.69 -9.74
CA ASN A 117 -10.51 0.67 -8.84
C ASN A 117 -9.68 1.94 -9.01
N ASN A 118 -9.45 2.64 -7.93
CA ASN A 118 -8.73 3.92 -7.90
C ASN A 118 -7.48 3.79 -7.04
N LYS A 119 -6.32 3.86 -7.67
CA LYS A 119 -5.04 3.85 -6.97
C LYS A 119 -4.62 5.28 -6.67
N LEU A 120 -4.23 5.49 -5.43
CA LEU A 120 -3.64 6.73 -4.95
C LEU A 120 -2.28 6.42 -4.33
N ASN A 121 -1.27 7.18 -4.72
CA ASN A 121 0.05 7.13 -4.09
C ASN A 121 0.45 8.54 -3.70
N VAL A 122 0.76 8.72 -2.43
CA VAL A 122 1.27 9.98 -1.89
C VAL A 122 2.65 9.70 -1.31
N ASN A 123 3.64 10.41 -1.80
CA ASN A 123 4.99 10.32 -1.28
C ASN A 123 5.40 11.70 -0.76
N PHE A 124 5.87 11.71 0.46
CA PHE A 124 6.42 12.89 1.10
C PHE A 124 7.86 12.62 1.53
N SER A 125 8.77 13.53 1.22
CA SER A 125 10.13 13.47 1.76
C SER A 125 10.65 14.85 2.07
N THR A 126 11.41 14.95 3.15
CA THR A 126 12.12 16.18 3.49
C THR A 126 13.54 15.86 3.95
N GLU A 127 14.47 16.69 3.52
CA GLU A 127 15.85 16.64 3.97
C GLU A 127 16.01 17.59 5.16
N ILE A 128 16.32 17.03 6.33
CA ILE A 128 16.48 17.80 7.56
C ILE A 128 17.86 18.40 7.62
N LEU A 129 18.88 17.59 7.33
CA LEU A 129 20.28 17.98 7.36
C LEU A 129 21.03 17.22 6.28
N SER A 130 21.87 17.91 5.53
CA SER A 130 22.80 17.22 4.62
C SER A 130 24.09 17.99 4.41
N ALA A 131 25.13 17.25 4.09
CA ALA A 131 26.44 17.80 3.76
C ALA A 131 27.15 16.91 2.74
N GLY A 132 28.01 17.53 1.94
CA GLY A 132 28.85 16.78 1.02
C GLY A 132 30.14 17.53 0.72
N TRP A 133 31.22 16.79 0.53
CA TRP A 133 32.58 17.36 0.29
C TRP A 133 33.40 16.46 -0.59
N TYR A 134 34.29 17.06 -1.33
CA TYR A 134 35.29 16.38 -2.14
C TYR A 134 36.57 16.09 -1.35
N LYS A 135 37.11 14.88 -1.52
CA LYS A 135 38.46 14.50 -1.09
C LYS A 135 39.14 13.77 -2.24
N GLY A 136 39.93 14.51 -3.02
CA GLY A 136 40.51 14.02 -4.27
C GLY A 136 39.44 13.67 -5.30
N LYS A 137 39.45 12.43 -5.80
CA LYS A 137 38.47 11.91 -6.77
C LYS A 137 37.20 11.37 -6.08
N ASN A 138 37.13 11.43 -4.75
CA ASN A 138 35.99 10.93 -3.97
C ASN A 138 35.12 12.10 -3.56
N PHE A 139 33.80 11.89 -3.64
CA PHE A 139 32.81 12.76 -3.05
C PHE A 139 32.08 12.00 -1.93
N TRP A 140 32.15 12.54 -0.75
CA TRP A 140 31.44 12.05 0.43
C TRP A 140 30.17 12.84 0.63
N SER A 141 29.11 12.17 1.03
CA SER A 141 27.83 12.80 1.38
C SER A 141 27.25 12.19 2.64
N PHE A 142 26.56 13.03 3.38
CA PHE A 142 25.80 12.66 4.58
C PHE A 142 24.43 13.31 4.50
N ASN A 143 23.37 12.59 4.90
CA ASN A 143 22.04 13.17 4.97
C ASN A 143 21.24 12.57 6.14
N ILE A 144 20.36 13.40 6.69
CA ILE A 144 19.24 13.00 7.56
C ILE A 144 17.98 13.50 6.91
N GLY A 145 16.97 12.65 6.78
CA GLY A 145 15.69 13.00 6.19
C GLY A 145 14.53 12.19 6.76
N LEU A 146 13.33 12.63 6.45
CA LEU A 146 12.09 11.92 6.72
C LEU A 146 11.46 11.50 5.40
N ARG A 147 10.86 10.32 5.39
CA ARG A 147 10.09 9.81 4.25
C ARG A 147 8.79 9.23 4.72
N THR A 148 7.75 9.47 3.94
CA THR A 148 6.42 8.88 4.14
C THR A 148 5.89 8.47 2.77
N ASP A 149 5.49 7.22 2.68
CA ASP A 149 4.86 6.63 1.50
C ASP A 149 3.48 6.16 1.90
N ILE A 150 2.45 6.63 1.19
CA ILE A 150 1.07 6.23 1.36
C ILE A 150 0.59 5.66 0.02
N GLY A 151 0.15 4.42 0.04
CA GLY A 151 -0.48 3.76 -1.10
C GLY A 151 -1.89 3.34 -0.75
N ALA A 152 -2.87 3.73 -1.54
CA ALA A 152 -4.23 3.29 -1.39
C ALA A 152 -4.77 2.69 -2.70
N ASN A 153 -5.58 1.65 -2.57
CA ASN A 153 -6.43 1.15 -3.64
C ASN A 153 -7.86 1.17 -3.13
N LEU A 154 -8.67 2.06 -3.69
CA LEU A 154 -10.04 2.31 -3.25
C LEU A 154 -11.00 2.02 -4.40
N THR A 155 -12.05 1.25 -4.15
CA THR A 155 -13.07 1.00 -5.15
C THR A 155 -14.09 2.15 -5.20
N LYS A 156 -14.77 2.29 -6.33
CA LYS A 156 -15.87 3.26 -6.45
C LYS A 156 -16.99 2.94 -5.46
N SER A 157 -17.25 1.66 -5.20
CA SER A 157 -18.26 1.21 -4.25
C SER A 157 -18.00 1.66 -2.82
N MET A 158 -16.72 1.84 -2.42
CA MET A 158 -16.40 2.43 -1.12
C MET A 158 -16.93 3.87 -1.01
N PHE A 159 -16.71 4.69 -2.01
CA PHE A 159 -17.20 6.07 -2.01
C PHE A 159 -18.74 6.14 -2.08
N THR A 160 -19.37 5.23 -2.84
CA THR A 160 -20.83 5.10 -2.84
C THR A 160 -21.36 4.73 -1.46
N PHE A 161 -20.71 3.78 -0.79
CA PHE A 161 -21.06 3.39 0.58
C PHE A 161 -20.92 4.56 1.55
N LEU A 162 -19.82 5.31 1.49
CA LEU A 162 -19.62 6.50 2.34
C LEU A 162 -20.69 7.56 2.11
N ASN A 163 -21.08 7.78 0.87
CA ASN A 163 -22.12 8.76 0.53
C ASN A 163 -23.53 8.35 1.02
N GLU A 164 -23.78 7.05 1.15
CA GLU A 164 -25.08 6.50 1.60
C GLU A 164 -25.08 6.14 3.10
N MET A 165 -23.93 6.25 3.78
CA MET A 165 -23.76 5.80 5.15
C MET A 165 -24.64 6.56 6.16
N ASP A 166 -24.88 7.85 5.94
CA ASP A 166 -25.75 8.66 6.81
C ASP A 166 -27.22 8.17 6.82
N GLY A 167 -27.64 7.47 5.76
CA GLY A 167 -29.00 6.89 5.66
C GLY A 167 -29.03 5.38 5.95
N ILE A 168 -27.93 4.76 6.34
CA ILE A 168 -27.84 3.29 6.50
C ILE A 168 -28.75 2.78 7.63
N GLU A 169 -28.95 3.57 8.68
CA GLU A 169 -29.82 3.23 9.82
C GLU A 169 -31.26 3.02 9.36
N ASP A 170 -31.71 3.77 8.36
CA ASP A 170 -33.05 3.69 7.80
C ASP A 170 -33.16 2.66 6.65
N ASN A 171 -32.08 2.49 5.89
CA ASN A 171 -32.09 1.76 4.61
C ASN A 171 -31.37 0.41 4.66
N TRP A 172 -30.78 -0.02 5.78
CA TRP A 172 -30.00 -1.25 5.86
C TRP A 172 -30.77 -2.51 5.43
N ARG A 173 -32.10 -2.50 5.55
CA ARG A 173 -32.96 -3.61 5.12
C ARG A 173 -32.96 -3.86 3.63
N ASN A 174 -32.64 -2.85 2.82
CA ASN A 174 -32.56 -2.93 1.36
C ASN A 174 -31.19 -2.42 0.88
N SER A 175 -30.15 -3.02 1.40
CA SER A 175 -28.77 -2.61 1.11
C SER A 175 -28.07 -3.60 0.20
N ASN A 176 -27.22 -3.07 -0.66
CA ASN A 176 -26.34 -3.87 -1.50
C ASN A 176 -24.98 -3.16 -1.61
N TYR A 177 -24.14 -3.40 -0.62
CA TYR A 177 -22.82 -2.80 -0.53
C TYR A 177 -21.74 -3.86 -0.68
N ASP A 178 -20.79 -3.63 -1.57
CA ASP A 178 -19.58 -4.41 -1.70
C ASP A 178 -18.39 -3.43 -1.66
N ILE A 179 -17.75 -3.37 -0.50
CA ILE A 179 -16.54 -2.57 -0.27
C ILE A 179 -15.30 -3.45 -0.17
N SER A 180 -15.32 -4.59 -0.85
CA SER A 180 -14.18 -5.51 -0.93
C SER A 180 -13.00 -4.91 -1.69
N ASN A 181 -11.84 -5.54 -1.57
CA ASN A 181 -10.61 -5.19 -2.29
C ASN A 181 -10.06 -3.79 -2.01
N GLN A 182 -10.36 -3.23 -0.83
CA GLN A 182 -9.68 -2.01 -0.38
C GLN A 182 -8.31 -2.32 0.18
N GLN A 183 -7.38 -1.42 -0.05
CA GLN A 183 -6.04 -1.52 0.52
C GLN A 183 -5.52 -0.13 0.88
N LEU A 184 -4.94 -0.01 2.09
CA LEU A 184 -4.21 1.17 2.53
C LEU A 184 -2.89 0.73 3.11
N ASN A 185 -1.80 1.25 2.55
CA ASN A 185 -0.45 1.04 3.05
C ASN A 185 0.16 2.40 3.43
N ILE A 186 0.67 2.49 4.63
CA ILE A 186 1.40 3.67 5.11
C ILE A 186 2.75 3.20 5.60
N ASN A 187 3.81 3.90 5.19
CA ASN A 187 5.16 3.64 5.65
C ASN A 187 5.87 4.96 5.92
N ALA A 188 6.28 5.19 7.15
CA ALA A 188 6.94 6.41 7.59
C ALA A 188 8.24 6.07 8.34
N TYR A 189 9.34 6.70 7.94
CA TYR A 189 10.64 6.46 8.53
C TYR A 189 11.57 7.67 8.39
N ALA A 190 12.51 7.76 9.32
CA ALA A 190 13.67 8.63 9.18
C ALA A 190 14.83 7.83 8.57
N GLU A 191 15.62 8.47 7.72
CA GLU A 191 16.84 7.91 7.17
C GLU A 191 18.06 8.71 7.63
N VAL A 192 19.14 7.99 7.91
CA VAL A 192 20.49 8.55 8.10
C VAL A 192 21.39 7.89 7.06
N GLY A 193 21.80 8.66 6.06
CA GLY A 193 22.54 8.17 4.91
C GLY A 193 24.00 8.64 4.90
N LEU A 194 24.90 7.74 4.53
CA LEU A 194 26.31 8.03 4.25
C LEU A 194 26.66 7.55 2.85
N GLY A 195 27.05 8.46 1.97
CA GLY A 195 27.34 8.19 0.57
C GLY A 195 28.82 8.39 0.23
N LEU A 196 29.27 7.58 -0.70
CA LEU A 196 30.57 7.71 -1.35
C LEU A 196 30.40 7.56 -2.86
N SER A 197 30.84 8.58 -3.58
CA SER A 197 30.92 8.54 -5.05
C SER A 197 32.37 8.71 -5.47
N ARG A 198 32.78 8.01 -6.51
CA ARG A 198 34.14 8.05 -7.02
C ARG A 198 34.18 8.15 -8.53
N GLN A 199 34.94 9.11 -9.02
CA GLN A 199 35.30 9.18 -10.42
C GLN A 199 36.38 8.15 -10.69
N ILE A 200 36.05 7.07 -11.39
CA ILE A 200 36.99 5.98 -11.74
C ILE A 200 37.94 6.46 -12.84
N ASN A 201 37.37 7.08 -13.88
CA ASN A 201 38.13 7.71 -14.98
C ASN A 201 37.38 8.95 -15.49
N SER A 202 37.84 9.57 -16.56
CA SER A 202 37.24 10.79 -17.13
C SER A 202 35.81 10.61 -17.63
N ARG A 203 35.35 9.38 -17.80
CA ARG A 203 34.02 9.05 -18.34
C ARG A 203 33.10 8.34 -17.34
N LEU A 204 33.65 7.61 -16.37
CA LEU A 204 32.86 6.74 -15.44
C LEU A 204 32.96 7.28 -14.02
N THR A 205 31.78 7.51 -13.44
CA THR A 205 31.61 7.75 -12.01
C THR A 205 30.71 6.67 -11.45
N VAL A 206 31.05 6.11 -10.31
CA VAL A 206 30.22 5.15 -9.54
C VAL A 206 29.96 5.73 -8.16
N GLY A 207 28.84 5.36 -7.59
CA GLY A 207 28.46 5.80 -6.25
C GLY A 207 27.69 4.72 -5.50
N ALA A 208 27.85 4.75 -4.19
CA ALA A 208 27.06 3.95 -3.26
C ALA A 208 26.65 4.80 -2.07
N ARG A 209 25.51 4.51 -1.49
CA ARG A 209 25.04 5.11 -0.24
C ARG A 209 24.49 4.02 0.65
N VAL A 210 24.92 3.99 1.91
CA VAL A 210 24.35 3.14 2.94
C VAL A 210 23.43 3.98 3.83
N LYS A 211 22.33 3.40 4.27
CA LYS A 211 21.30 4.09 5.03
C LYS A 211 20.94 3.28 6.27
N ALA A 212 20.93 3.93 7.42
CA ALA A 212 20.22 3.44 8.58
C ALA A 212 18.78 3.97 8.52
N LEU A 213 17.81 3.10 8.69
CA LEU A 213 16.40 3.41 8.62
C LEU A 213 15.79 3.28 10.02
N LEU A 214 15.12 4.34 10.46
CA LEU A 214 14.46 4.42 11.76
C LEU A 214 12.96 4.46 11.49
N GLY A 215 12.28 3.33 11.58
CA GLY A 215 10.85 3.21 11.33
C GLY A 215 10.04 3.97 12.37
N ILE A 216 9.24 4.93 11.92
CA ILE A 216 8.34 5.73 12.76
C ILE A 216 6.99 5.04 12.83
N GLY A 217 6.49 4.55 11.68
CA GLY A 217 5.23 3.87 11.63
C GLY A 217 5.01 3.13 10.32
N ASN A 218 4.26 2.05 10.42
CA ASN A 218 3.78 1.27 9.30
C ASN A 218 2.32 0.86 9.53
N MET A 219 1.53 0.85 8.47
CA MET A 219 0.17 0.34 8.48
C MET A 219 -0.10 -0.39 7.16
N ASP A 220 -0.66 -1.59 7.25
CA ASP A 220 -1.20 -2.36 6.13
C ASP A 220 -2.64 -2.76 6.48
N LEU A 221 -3.61 -2.09 5.86
CA LEU A 221 -5.03 -2.40 5.97
C LEU A 221 -5.50 -3.02 4.66
N LYS A 222 -6.16 -4.18 4.77
CA LYS A 222 -6.77 -4.90 3.65
C LYS A 222 -8.21 -5.26 3.99
N LEU A 223 -9.15 -4.83 3.18
CA LEU A 223 -10.52 -5.31 3.19
C LEU A 223 -10.67 -6.28 2.01
N ASN A 224 -10.43 -7.57 2.26
CA ASN A 224 -10.43 -8.58 1.20
C ASN A 224 -11.85 -8.86 0.69
N ASN A 225 -12.79 -9.00 1.63
CA ASN A 225 -14.20 -9.22 1.36
C ASN A 225 -15.02 -8.56 2.46
N VAL A 226 -15.64 -7.43 2.14
CA VAL A 226 -16.59 -6.76 3.04
C VAL A 226 -17.82 -6.41 2.20
N ALA A 227 -18.85 -7.21 2.35
CA ALA A 227 -20.06 -7.08 1.57
C ALA A 227 -21.29 -7.24 2.45
N MET A 228 -22.28 -6.42 2.21
CA MET A 228 -23.61 -6.50 2.83
C MET A 228 -24.67 -6.46 1.72
N ASN A 229 -25.46 -7.51 1.64
CA ASN A 229 -26.59 -7.59 0.73
C ASN A 229 -27.82 -8.00 1.55
N ALA A 230 -28.81 -7.14 1.61
CA ALA A 230 -30.02 -7.38 2.34
C ALA A 230 -31.23 -6.93 1.55
N SER A 231 -32.27 -7.76 1.55
CA SER A 231 -33.63 -7.44 1.13
C SER A 231 -34.55 -8.00 2.20
N LEU A 232 -34.93 -7.17 3.15
CA LEU A 232 -35.72 -7.57 4.32
C LEU A 232 -37.02 -6.80 4.38
N PRO A 233 -38.08 -7.40 5.00
CA PRO A 233 -39.36 -6.71 5.16
C PRO A 233 -39.26 -5.50 6.09
N SER A 234 -40.08 -4.48 5.88
CA SER A 234 -40.25 -3.36 6.81
C SER A 234 -40.85 -3.82 8.13
N ASP A 235 -40.66 -3.03 9.21
CA ASP A 235 -41.28 -3.34 10.52
C ASP A 235 -42.80 -3.46 10.45
N ALA A 236 -43.42 -2.61 9.63
CA ALA A 236 -44.85 -2.70 9.36
C ALA A 236 -45.24 -4.03 8.71
N ARG A 237 -44.40 -4.51 7.75
CA ARG A 237 -44.63 -5.79 7.09
C ARG A 237 -44.40 -6.98 8.05
N ILE A 238 -43.34 -6.89 8.87
CA ILE A 238 -43.10 -7.90 9.91
C ILE A 238 -44.28 -7.99 10.86
N SER A 239 -44.79 -6.88 11.38
CA SER A 239 -45.93 -6.83 12.26
C SER A 239 -47.18 -7.43 11.60
N GLN A 240 -47.42 -7.16 10.32
CA GLN A 240 -48.53 -7.73 9.57
C GLN A 240 -48.38 -9.25 9.37
N LEU A 241 -47.15 -9.74 9.14
CA LEU A 241 -46.86 -11.17 9.00
C LEU A 241 -46.98 -11.94 10.34
N GLN A 242 -46.88 -11.23 11.43
CA GLN A 242 -47.08 -11.79 12.79
C GLN A 242 -48.54 -11.71 13.25
N ASP A 243 -49.43 -11.06 12.53
CA ASP A 243 -50.86 -10.92 12.89
C ASP A 243 -51.66 -12.14 12.44
N PRO A 244 -52.16 -12.93 13.39
CA PRO A 244 -53.00 -14.10 13.09
C PRO A 244 -54.29 -13.76 12.34
N ALA A 245 -54.85 -12.55 12.55
CA ALA A 245 -56.07 -12.11 11.89
C ALA A 245 -55.79 -11.87 10.39
N TYR A 246 -54.65 -11.27 10.06
CA TYR A 246 -54.21 -11.11 8.69
C TYR A 246 -53.98 -12.45 7.99
N LEU A 247 -53.25 -13.36 8.63
CA LEU A 247 -52.91 -14.67 8.05
C LEU A 247 -54.15 -15.56 7.83
N SER A 248 -55.11 -15.52 8.74
CA SER A 248 -56.35 -16.29 8.61
C SER A 248 -57.32 -15.81 7.54
N GLY A 249 -57.13 -14.55 7.09
CA GLY A 249 -57.93 -13.94 6.03
C GLY A 249 -57.40 -14.18 4.61
N LEU A 250 -56.23 -14.83 4.46
CA LEU A 250 -55.59 -15.03 3.16
C LEU A 250 -56.24 -16.18 2.38
N GLY A 251 -56.49 -15.94 1.09
CA GLY A 251 -56.88 -16.98 0.13
C GLY A 251 -55.67 -17.78 -0.39
N VAL A 252 -55.91 -18.86 -1.12
CA VAL A 252 -54.85 -19.74 -1.65
C VAL A 252 -53.89 -18.98 -2.54
N ASP A 253 -54.37 -18.06 -3.40
CA ASP A 253 -53.56 -17.26 -4.27
C ASP A 253 -52.69 -16.24 -3.48
N ASP A 254 -53.23 -15.71 -2.39
CA ASP A 254 -52.51 -14.77 -1.52
C ASP A 254 -51.41 -15.48 -0.72
N ILE A 255 -51.66 -16.70 -0.27
CA ILE A 255 -50.67 -17.56 0.40
C ILE A 255 -49.50 -17.87 -0.58
N THR A 256 -49.82 -18.15 -1.84
CA THR A 256 -48.79 -18.40 -2.87
C THR A 256 -47.91 -17.16 -3.10
N LYS A 257 -48.53 -15.98 -3.20
CA LYS A 257 -47.79 -14.70 -3.34
C LYS A 257 -46.96 -14.40 -2.09
N LEU A 258 -47.53 -14.58 -0.92
CA LEU A 258 -46.84 -14.38 0.35
C LEU A 258 -45.63 -15.30 0.49
N ARG A 259 -45.74 -16.56 0.09
CA ARG A 259 -44.62 -17.48 0.06
C ARG A 259 -43.51 -16.99 -0.86
N SER A 260 -43.84 -16.59 -2.09
CA SER A 260 -42.87 -16.03 -3.04
C SER A 260 -42.23 -14.75 -2.52
N GLU A 261 -42.99 -13.91 -1.82
CA GLU A 261 -42.46 -12.71 -1.16
C GLU A 261 -41.46 -13.09 -0.07
N ILE A 262 -41.82 -14.01 0.85
CA ILE A 262 -40.91 -14.45 1.91
C ILE A 262 -39.65 -15.10 1.34
N GLU A 263 -39.78 -15.94 0.32
CA GLU A 263 -38.64 -16.58 -0.35
C GLU A 263 -37.72 -15.59 -1.04
N SER A 264 -38.18 -14.39 -1.34
CA SER A 264 -37.35 -13.29 -1.92
C SER A 264 -36.49 -12.58 -0.87
N TYR A 265 -36.85 -12.67 0.40
CA TYR A 265 -36.10 -12.03 1.48
C TYR A 265 -34.76 -12.74 1.71
N HIS A 266 -33.73 -11.95 1.87
CA HIS A 266 -32.41 -12.46 2.17
C HIS A 266 -31.60 -11.39 2.93
N ALA A 267 -30.60 -11.84 3.68
CA ALA A 267 -29.55 -11.00 4.23
C ALA A 267 -28.25 -11.78 4.22
N ASN A 268 -27.23 -11.21 3.60
CA ASN A 268 -25.89 -11.75 3.59
C ASN A 268 -24.92 -10.67 4.07
N LEU A 269 -24.07 -11.02 5.04
CA LEU A 269 -22.99 -10.19 5.53
C LEU A 269 -21.70 -10.99 5.50
N ALA A 270 -20.74 -10.58 4.71
CA ALA A 270 -19.42 -11.14 4.67
C ALA A 270 -18.41 -10.11 5.17
N VAL A 271 -17.47 -10.52 6.01
CA VAL A 271 -16.36 -9.68 6.48
C VAL A 271 -15.10 -10.51 6.45
N ASP A 272 -14.08 -10.05 5.74
CA ASP A 272 -12.70 -10.53 5.78
C ASP A 272 -11.77 -9.30 5.65
N ALA A 273 -11.31 -8.83 6.80
CA ALA A 273 -10.46 -7.65 6.91
C ALA A 273 -9.21 -7.97 7.74
N HIS A 274 -8.10 -7.39 7.35
CA HIS A 274 -6.82 -7.51 8.01
C HIS A 274 -6.19 -6.13 8.21
N LEU A 275 -5.76 -5.85 9.42
CA LEU A 275 -4.98 -4.66 9.78
C LEU A 275 -3.72 -5.11 10.48
N GLU A 276 -2.58 -4.70 9.97
CA GLU A 276 -1.30 -4.74 10.66
C GLU A 276 -0.80 -3.30 10.81
N SER A 277 -0.48 -2.91 12.02
CA SER A 277 -0.01 -1.55 12.33
C SER A 277 1.16 -1.60 13.30
N SER A 278 2.21 -0.86 12.99
CA SER A 278 3.44 -0.76 13.77
C SER A 278 3.73 0.71 14.08
N PHE A 279 2.94 1.29 15.00
CA PHE A 279 3.17 2.64 15.52
C PHE A 279 3.34 2.59 17.03
N LYS A 280 4.32 3.32 17.56
CA LYS A 280 4.33 3.61 19.00
C LYS A 280 3.34 4.71 19.33
N GLY A 281 2.58 4.50 20.39
CA GLY A 281 1.54 5.44 20.84
C GLY A 281 0.19 5.27 20.16
N LEU A 282 0.04 4.34 19.20
CA LEU A 282 -1.26 3.91 18.69
C LEU A 282 -1.79 2.77 19.57
N ASN A 283 -2.90 2.99 20.22
CA ASN A 283 -3.60 2.01 21.05
C ASN A 283 -4.96 1.69 20.43
N LEU A 284 -5.18 0.41 20.12
CA LEU A 284 -6.48 -0.09 19.71
C LEU A 284 -7.28 -0.40 20.99
N LYS A 285 -8.34 0.36 21.25
CA LYS A 285 -9.21 0.15 22.40
C LYS A 285 -10.31 -0.83 22.10
N LYS A 286 -10.62 -1.67 23.06
CA LYS A 286 -11.78 -2.53 23.05
C LYS A 286 -12.76 -2.03 24.10
N GLU A 287 -14.04 -2.15 23.86
CA GLU A 287 -15.06 -1.93 24.86
C GLU A 287 -15.10 -3.10 25.83
N ASP A 288 -15.31 -2.82 27.12
CA ASP A 288 -15.29 -3.85 28.16
C ASP A 288 -16.30 -4.98 27.86
N GLY A 289 -15.77 -6.21 27.75
CA GLY A 289 -16.56 -7.39 27.44
C GLY A 289 -16.83 -7.63 25.95
N GLN A 290 -16.26 -6.83 25.06
CA GLN A 290 -16.39 -7.00 23.62
C GLN A 290 -15.05 -7.41 22.98
N ASP A 291 -15.13 -8.19 21.90
CA ASP A 291 -13.95 -8.65 21.15
C ASP A 291 -13.61 -7.79 19.92
N TYR A 292 -14.36 -6.71 19.68
CA TYR A 292 -14.08 -5.79 18.58
C TYR A 292 -13.34 -4.53 19.04
N ILE A 293 -12.66 -3.87 18.08
CA ILE A 293 -12.02 -2.57 18.31
C ILE A 293 -13.12 -1.51 18.26
N SER A 294 -13.29 -0.78 19.35
CA SER A 294 -14.31 0.29 19.48
C SER A 294 -13.72 1.67 19.20
N ASP A 295 -12.39 1.85 19.39
CA ASP A 295 -11.76 3.17 19.23
C ASP A 295 -10.26 3.06 18.96
N PHE A 296 -9.69 4.14 18.44
CA PHE A 296 -8.27 4.32 18.20
C PHE A 296 -7.77 5.52 19.01
N GLU A 297 -6.88 5.30 19.95
CA GLU A 297 -6.24 6.37 20.69
C GLU A 297 -4.80 6.54 20.26
N PHE A 298 -4.44 7.77 19.90
CA PHE A 298 -3.08 8.13 19.53
C PHE A 298 -2.44 9.02 20.60
N GLU A 299 -1.54 8.45 21.39
CA GLU A 299 -0.81 9.16 22.43
C GLU A 299 0.51 9.71 21.90
N SER A 300 0.53 10.99 21.55
CA SER A 300 1.72 11.66 20.99
C SER A 300 2.95 11.62 21.91
N LYS A 301 2.74 11.52 23.23
CA LYS A 301 3.83 11.38 24.22
C LYS A 301 4.60 10.06 24.08
N ASP A 302 3.95 9.01 23.56
CA ASP A 302 4.53 7.68 23.40
C ASP A 302 5.07 7.43 22.00
N MET A 303 5.00 8.44 21.12
CA MET A 303 5.61 8.38 19.80
C MET A 303 7.10 8.08 19.88
N GLY A 304 7.58 7.23 18.98
CA GLY A 304 8.98 6.85 18.96
C GLY A 304 9.33 5.93 17.81
N ILE A 305 10.55 5.44 17.80
CA ILE A 305 11.00 4.50 16.79
C ILE A 305 10.31 3.16 17.01
N ALA A 306 9.53 2.73 16.03
CA ALA A 306 8.79 1.49 16.01
C ALA A 306 9.53 0.36 15.27
N GLY A 307 10.62 0.67 14.56
CA GLY A 307 11.41 -0.31 13.84
C GLY A 307 12.79 0.21 13.45
N TYR A 308 13.67 -0.71 13.07
CA TYR A 308 15.02 -0.40 12.59
C TYR A 308 15.29 -1.13 11.29
N GLY A 309 16.01 -0.49 10.41
CA GLY A 309 16.32 -1.05 9.12
C GLY A 309 17.64 -0.57 8.54
N PHE A 310 17.91 -1.12 7.40
CA PHE A 310 19.11 -0.81 6.61
C PHE A 310 18.73 -0.73 5.14
N GLY A 311 19.35 0.20 4.43
CA GLY A 311 19.18 0.34 2.99
C GLY A 311 20.50 0.66 2.29
N ILE A 312 20.55 0.36 1.01
CA ILE A 312 21.68 0.69 0.14
C ILE A 312 21.17 1.25 -1.18
N ASP A 313 21.83 2.30 -1.65
CA ASP A 313 21.67 2.82 -2.99
C ASP A 313 22.97 2.61 -3.76
N LEU A 314 22.85 2.23 -5.02
CA LEU A 314 23.96 2.07 -5.93
C LEU A 314 23.71 2.89 -7.18
N GLY A 315 24.77 3.45 -7.76
CA GLY A 315 24.66 4.26 -8.95
C GLY A 315 25.89 4.23 -9.82
N ALA A 316 25.66 4.43 -11.11
CA ALA A 316 26.70 4.61 -12.10
C ALA A 316 26.29 5.69 -13.10
N SER A 317 27.27 6.44 -13.59
CA SER A 317 27.10 7.44 -14.65
C SER A 317 28.27 7.34 -15.61
N TYR A 318 27.95 7.17 -16.89
CA TYR A 318 28.95 7.01 -17.94
C TYR A 318 28.77 8.04 -19.07
N LYS A 319 29.76 8.86 -19.27
CA LYS A 319 29.83 9.85 -20.35
C LYS A 319 30.26 9.17 -21.65
N ILE A 320 29.33 8.94 -22.55
CA ILE A 320 29.60 8.33 -23.86
C ILE A 320 30.31 9.34 -24.78
N MET A 321 29.72 10.54 -24.84
CA MET A 321 30.22 11.69 -25.61
C MET A 321 30.13 12.95 -24.75
N ASP A 322 30.66 14.07 -25.20
CA ASP A 322 30.63 15.33 -24.44
C ASP A 322 29.20 15.82 -24.13
N ASN A 323 28.25 15.50 -25.00
CA ASN A 323 26.85 15.86 -24.90
C ASN A 323 25.94 14.69 -24.56
N LEU A 324 26.47 13.48 -24.29
CA LEU A 324 25.67 12.29 -24.00
C LEU A 324 26.23 11.54 -22.80
N THR A 325 25.43 11.52 -21.74
CA THR A 325 25.69 10.76 -20.51
C THR A 325 24.56 9.78 -20.26
N VAL A 326 24.91 8.53 -20.00
CA VAL A 326 23.96 7.48 -19.59
C VAL A 326 24.21 7.17 -18.13
N SER A 327 23.15 7.02 -17.34
CA SER A 327 23.27 6.66 -15.95
C SER A 327 22.21 5.64 -15.53
N ALA A 328 22.57 4.84 -14.52
CA ALA A 328 21.69 3.83 -13.92
C ALA A 328 21.85 3.85 -12.41
N SER A 329 20.76 3.56 -11.70
CA SER A 329 20.78 3.43 -10.25
C SER A 329 19.82 2.36 -9.77
N ILE A 330 20.15 1.78 -8.62
CA ILE A 330 19.27 0.94 -7.80
C ILE A 330 19.18 1.68 -6.47
N LEU A 331 17.96 2.03 -6.07
CA LEU A 331 17.70 2.82 -4.86
C LEU A 331 16.88 2.02 -3.88
N ASP A 332 17.02 2.35 -2.60
CA ASP A 332 16.20 1.83 -1.51
C ASP A 332 16.19 0.29 -1.41
N LEU A 333 17.31 -0.35 -1.81
CA LEU A 333 17.46 -1.79 -1.62
C LEU A 333 17.71 -2.06 -0.14
N GLY A 334 16.68 -2.47 0.59
CA GLY A 334 16.76 -2.64 2.03
C GLY A 334 15.47 -3.13 2.66
N PHE A 335 15.40 -3.03 3.98
CA PHE A 335 14.23 -3.44 4.75
C PHE A 335 14.16 -2.65 6.06
N ILE A 336 12.99 -2.61 6.66
CA ILE A 336 12.76 -2.19 8.05
C ILE A 336 12.15 -3.37 8.79
N SER A 337 12.75 -3.73 9.92
CA SER A 337 12.21 -4.71 10.85
C SER A 337 11.41 -3.98 11.92
N TRP A 338 10.11 -4.18 11.94
CA TRP A 338 9.22 -3.57 12.92
C TRP A 338 9.27 -4.30 14.24
N SER A 339 9.20 -3.56 15.33
CA SER A 339 9.25 -4.10 16.69
C SER A 339 7.93 -4.80 17.04
N LYS A 340 8.00 -6.02 17.52
CA LYS A 340 6.83 -6.77 17.99
C LYS A 340 6.04 -6.01 19.09
N SER A 341 6.73 -5.24 19.93
CA SER A 341 6.09 -4.43 20.98
C SER A 341 5.32 -3.22 20.46
N SER A 342 5.56 -2.84 19.21
CA SER A 342 4.88 -1.72 18.54
C SER A 342 3.92 -2.20 17.45
N THR A 343 3.88 -3.52 17.17
CA THR A 343 3.05 -4.11 16.12
C THR A 343 1.76 -4.63 16.73
N GLN A 344 0.65 -4.21 16.18
CA GLN A 344 -0.70 -4.66 16.50
C GLN A 344 -1.31 -5.26 15.24
N ILE A 345 -1.98 -6.40 15.39
CA ILE A 345 -2.64 -7.10 14.30
C ILE A 345 -4.10 -7.28 14.68
N ALA A 346 -4.98 -6.86 13.79
CA ALA A 346 -6.42 -7.10 13.91
C ALA A 346 -6.90 -7.87 12.67
N ASN A 347 -7.69 -8.91 12.92
CA ASN A 347 -8.35 -9.65 11.87
C ASN A 347 -9.84 -9.68 12.19
N ALA A 348 -10.66 -9.25 11.23
CA ALA A 348 -12.09 -9.42 11.29
C ALA A 348 -12.48 -10.45 10.25
N LYS A 349 -13.03 -11.57 10.69
CA LYS A 349 -13.55 -12.59 9.80
C LYS A 349 -14.90 -13.07 10.33
N ALA A 350 -15.95 -12.70 9.62
CA ALA A 350 -17.27 -13.26 9.82
C ALA A 350 -17.55 -14.23 8.67
N SER A 351 -17.79 -15.48 8.98
CA SER A 351 -18.42 -16.43 8.07
C SER A 351 -19.91 -16.05 8.03
N GLY A 352 -20.29 -15.34 7.00
CA GLY A 352 -21.51 -14.60 6.76
C GLY A 352 -22.76 -15.00 7.53
N ILE A 353 -23.53 -14.02 7.91
CA ILE A 353 -24.96 -14.23 8.07
C ILE A 353 -25.48 -14.52 6.66
N ASP A 354 -25.98 -15.71 6.41
CA ASP A 354 -26.68 -16.08 5.18
C ASP A 354 -28.10 -16.44 5.57
N MET A 355 -28.97 -15.43 5.64
CA MET A 355 -30.40 -15.61 5.92
C MET A 355 -31.13 -15.66 4.59
N LYS A 356 -31.90 -16.73 4.40
CA LYS A 356 -32.76 -16.90 3.22
C LYS A 356 -34.21 -16.98 3.69
N GLY A 357 -35.10 -16.27 3.03
CA GLY A 357 -36.53 -16.33 3.32
C GLY A 357 -37.11 -17.73 3.21
N SER A 358 -36.54 -18.60 2.36
CA SER A 358 -36.89 -20.02 2.26
C SER A 358 -36.72 -20.80 3.58
N ASP A 359 -35.79 -20.35 4.43
CA ASP A 359 -35.55 -21.02 5.73
C ASP A 359 -36.71 -20.79 6.71
N TYR A 360 -37.44 -19.68 6.55
CA TYR A 360 -38.60 -19.34 7.35
C TYR A 360 -39.91 -20.02 6.88
N THR A 361 -39.95 -20.43 5.60
CA THR A 361 -41.09 -21.17 5.06
C THR A 361 -41.07 -22.65 5.45
N SER A 362 -39.98 -23.15 6.03
CA SER A 362 -39.81 -24.52 6.50
C SER A 362 -40.12 -24.76 8.01
N GLY A 363 -40.57 -23.73 8.75
CA GLY A 363 -41.02 -23.85 10.15
C GLY A 363 -39.89 -23.89 11.18
N ILE A 364 -38.74 -23.27 10.90
CA ILE A 364 -37.62 -23.16 11.85
C ILE A 364 -37.97 -22.13 12.94
N ASP A 365 -37.70 -22.49 14.20
CA ASP A 365 -37.84 -21.63 15.37
C ASP A 365 -36.81 -20.47 15.23
N PRO A 366 -37.21 -19.20 15.43
CA PRO A 366 -36.31 -18.05 15.43
C PRO A 366 -35.14 -18.14 16.43
N SER A 367 -35.21 -19.01 17.43
CA SER A 367 -34.14 -19.30 18.38
C SER A 367 -32.99 -20.10 17.78
N ASP A 368 -33.15 -20.70 16.60
CA ASP A 368 -32.12 -21.47 15.90
C ASP A 368 -31.25 -20.60 14.95
N ILE A 369 -31.43 -19.27 14.96
CA ILE A 369 -30.57 -18.38 14.20
C ILE A 369 -29.14 -18.47 14.77
N PRO A 370 -28.14 -18.95 14.00
CA PRO A 370 -26.81 -19.05 14.52
C PRO A 370 -26.32 -17.65 14.89
N ALA A 371 -25.98 -17.46 16.15
CA ALA A 371 -25.36 -16.25 16.63
C ALA A 371 -24.13 -15.97 15.77
N VAL A 372 -23.96 -14.73 15.32
CA VAL A 372 -22.79 -14.29 14.57
C VAL A 372 -21.55 -14.62 15.39
N SER A 373 -20.82 -15.65 14.97
CA SER A 373 -19.57 -16.03 15.60
C SER A 373 -18.51 -15.02 15.16
N TYR A 374 -18.28 -14.01 15.96
CA TYR A 374 -17.11 -13.14 15.83
C TYR A 374 -15.87 -13.95 16.19
N THR A 375 -15.20 -14.50 15.19
CA THR A 375 -13.98 -15.24 15.42
C THR A 375 -12.79 -14.29 15.51
N HIS A 376 -12.36 -14.08 16.75
CA HIS A 376 -11.01 -13.74 17.20
C HIS A 376 -10.34 -12.51 16.60
N LEU A 377 -10.50 -11.39 17.29
CA LEU A 377 -9.45 -10.39 17.42
C LEU A 377 -8.36 -10.97 18.33
N THR A 378 -7.30 -11.51 17.74
CA THR A 378 -6.12 -11.91 18.50
C THR A 378 -5.13 -10.76 18.49
N LEU A 379 -5.06 -10.04 19.61
CA LEU A 379 -3.86 -9.25 19.91
C LEU A 379 -2.71 -10.25 20.10
N PRO A 380 -1.49 -9.99 19.62
CA PRO A 380 -0.36 -10.85 19.89
C PRO A 380 -0.11 -10.86 21.40
N THR A 381 -0.61 -11.90 22.08
CA THR A 381 -0.21 -12.17 23.44
C THR A 381 1.27 -12.48 23.43
N ASN A 382 2.05 -11.75 24.24
CA ASN A 382 3.44 -12.01 24.51
C ASN A 382 3.67 -13.51 24.72
N SER A 383 4.17 -14.19 23.70
CA SER A 383 4.78 -15.51 23.89
C SER A 383 6.30 -15.33 23.89
N ARG A 384 6.84 -15.71 25.01
CA ARG A 384 8.25 -15.71 25.43
C ARG A 384 9.26 -16.13 24.38
#